data_85ed8a2f98eaa99df7db461aca90fefe
#
_entry.id   85ed8a2f98eaa99df7db461aca90fefe
#
_cell.length_a   1.000
_cell.length_b   1.000
_cell.length_c   1.000
_cell.angle_alpha   90.00
_cell.angle_beta   90.00
_cell.angle_gamma   90.00
#
_symmetry.space_group_name_H-M   'P 1'
#
loop_
_entity.id
_entity.type
_entity.pdbx_description
1 polymer ?
#
loop_
_entity_poly.entity_id
_entity_poly.type
_entity_poly.pdbx_seq_one_letter_code
_entity_poly.pdbx_strand_id
1 'polypeptide(L)'
;MEIKSFRSKLSFTLSLALTALTISAAPQFSPLEQQQISIETPGLFSKSSTFQIDFTNLAATHYSFPLPVGKAEASAPGAIEITTKKGDAVKSMFEGTVRLSRHNPTYGNVVVVRHTNGLETAYAFSAQNLVNVGDRVKAGQTLAIVGDRPITFFIMVDGNRINPSTIIDIRSHNLRKQILTFSREAGKVTVKAKYTPQQLQERAEKAQTMSLDSNDPFKRGSVYRLNLDLIKDWHYPLDGSHVISGYGGKRHHAGVDIKNGPGTKVYAAFDGKVVQSGVFSGYGKCITIRHSFGLETRYSHNSKNLVNVGDMVKAGQVIAIVGRTGRATTEHVHFETRIAGRAFNPEYVFDNNKNQLQKGTLQFKKNGSVTRLK
;
A
#
# COMPACT_ATOMS: atom_id res chain seq x y z
N MET A 1 19.51 28.67 85.81
CA MET A 1 19.32 28.85 84.38
C MET A 1 19.23 27.48 83.75
N GLU A 2 17.98 26.96 83.65
CA GLU A 2 17.68 25.59 83.23
C GLU A 2 17.56 25.48 81.74
N ILE A 3 18.25 24.54 81.13
CA ILE A 3 18.08 24.17 79.72
C ILE A 3 17.31 22.87 79.71
N LYS A 4 16.01 22.93 79.33
CA LYS A 4 15.16 21.78 79.12
C LYS A 4 15.48 21.08 77.80
N SER A 5 15.89 19.84 77.87
CA SER A 5 16.10 18.94 76.77
C SER A 5 14.74 18.41 76.26
N PHE A 6 14.45 18.66 74.96
CA PHE A 6 13.25 18.10 74.30
C PHE A 6 13.66 16.87 73.52
N ARG A 7 13.32 15.66 74.03
CA ARG A 7 13.45 14.40 73.32
C ARG A 7 12.15 14.14 72.55
N SER A 8 12.17 14.31 71.22
CA SER A 8 11.09 13.87 70.34
C SER A 8 11.29 12.38 70.02
N LYS A 9 10.35 11.58 70.42
CA LYS A 9 10.25 10.16 70.01
C LYS A 9 9.63 10.09 68.64
N LEU A 10 10.43 9.75 67.61
CA LEU A 10 9.92 9.42 66.25
C LEU A 10 9.52 7.94 66.27
N SER A 11 8.23 7.68 66.32
CA SER A 11 7.68 6.33 66.09
C SER A 11 7.61 6.10 64.57
N PHE A 12 8.47 5.22 64.08
CA PHE A 12 8.37 4.69 62.70
C PHE A 12 7.34 3.54 62.73
N THR A 13 6.13 3.79 62.27
CA THR A 13 5.16 2.74 61.91
C THR A 13 5.49 2.28 60.48
N LEU A 14 6.12 1.10 60.41
CA LEU A 14 6.36 0.40 59.12
C LEU A 14 5.01 -0.18 58.67
N SER A 15 4.34 0.54 57.76
CA SER A 15 3.13 0.06 57.10
C SER A 15 3.55 -0.91 55.99
N LEU A 16 3.42 -2.22 56.25
CA LEU A 16 3.60 -3.26 55.25
C LEU A 16 2.38 -3.22 54.32
N ALA A 17 2.48 -2.51 53.20
CA ALA A 17 1.50 -2.59 52.14
C ALA A 17 1.63 -3.96 51.44
N LEU A 18 0.78 -4.89 51.84
CA LEU A 18 0.58 -6.16 51.18
C LEU A 18 -0.10 -5.87 49.84
N THR A 19 0.68 -5.64 48.78
CA THR A 19 0.15 -5.62 47.41
C THR A 19 -0.28 -7.06 47.09
N ALA A 20 -1.58 -7.32 47.23
CA ALA A 20 -2.18 -8.52 46.71
C ALA A 20 -1.96 -8.53 45.19
N LEU A 21 -1.04 -9.35 44.70
CA LEU A 21 -0.96 -9.71 43.30
C LEU A 21 -2.29 -10.41 42.98
N THR A 22 -3.21 -9.69 42.36
CA THR A 22 -4.37 -10.31 41.73
C THR A 22 -3.85 -11.12 40.56
N ILE A 23 -3.58 -12.41 40.79
CA ILE A 23 -3.40 -13.39 39.72
C ILE A 23 -4.77 -13.43 39.02
N SER A 24 -4.90 -12.66 37.93
CA SER A 24 -6.07 -12.77 37.07
C SER A 24 -6.14 -14.21 36.58
N ALA A 25 -7.13 -14.97 37.06
CA ALA A 25 -7.35 -16.33 36.63
C ALA A 25 -7.39 -16.38 35.10
N ALA A 26 -6.74 -17.37 34.50
CA ALA A 26 -6.84 -17.58 33.05
C ALA A 26 -8.32 -17.74 32.68
N PRO A 27 -8.76 -17.17 31.54
CA PRO A 27 -10.15 -17.29 31.12
C PRO A 27 -10.53 -18.76 31.03
N GLN A 28 -11.57 -19.17 31.78
CA GLN A 28 -12.10 -20.53 31.70
C GLN A 28 -12.97 -20.62 30.43
N PHE A 29 -12.54 -21.46 29.49
CA PHE A 29 -13.33 -21.82 28.33
C PHE A 29 -14.32 -22.93 28.65
N SER A 30 -15.55 -22.81 28.20
CA SER A 30 -16.57 -23.87 28.38
C SER A 30 -16.14 -25.14 27.61
N PRO A 31 -16.65 -26.32 27.99
CA PRO A 31 -16.34 -27.57 27.32
C PRO A 31 -16.64 -27.51 25.79
N LEU A 32 -17.67 -26.77 25.39
CA LEU A 32 -18.04 -26.60 23.99
C LEU A 32 -16.98 -25.76 23.23
N GLU A 33 -16.49 -24.70 23.86
CA GLU A 33 -15.43 -23.84 23.28
C GLU A 33 -14.12 -24.62 23.12
N GLN A 34 -13.84 -25.59 23.98
CA GLN A 34 -12.65 -26.44 23.92
C GLN A 34 -12.77 -27.59 22.91
N GLN A 35 -13.95 -27.84 22.36
CA GLN A 35 -14.21 -28.91 21.38
C GLN A 35 -14.39 -28.41 19.96
N GLN A 36 -15.01 -27.25 19.78
CA GLN A 36 -15.34 -26.71 18.44
C GLN A 36 -14.28 -25.70 18.00
N ILE A 37 -13.80 -25.86 16.76
CA ILE A 37 -12.84 -24.91 16.16
C ILE A 37 -13.56 -23.60 15.85
N SER A 38 -14.72 -23.67 15.21
CA SER A 38 -15.55 -22.51 14.86
C SER A 38 -16.71 -22.40 15.85
N ILE A 39 -16.67 -21.41 16.72
CA ILE A 39 -17.70 -21.16 17.72
C ILE A 39 -17.82 -19.66 17.97
N GLU A 40 -19.00 -19.18 18.30
CA GLU A 40 -19.21 -17.79 18.70
C GLU A 40 -18.33 -17.41 19.89
N THR A 41 -17.78 -16.19 19.85
CA THR A 41 -16.95 -15.66 20.94
C THR A 41 -17.86 -14.99 21.97
N PRO A 42 -17.99 -15.54 23.19
CA PRO A 42 -18.90 -14.98 24.20
C PRO A 42 -18.60 -13.49 24.46
N GLY A 43 -19.65 -12.68 24.36
CA GLY A 43 -19.57 -11.26 24.68
C GLY A 43 -18.95 -10.35 23.62
N LEU A 44 -18.36 -10.87 22.53
CA LEU A 44 -17.66 -10.04 21.53
C LEU A 44 -18.57 -8.99 20.91
N PHE A 45 -19.81 -9.33 20.59
CA PHE A 45 -20.81 -8.41 20.01
C PHE A 45 -21.96 -8.06 21.00
N SER A 46 -21.75 -8.22 22.31
CA SER A 46 -22.82 -8.00 23.30
C SER A 46 -23.22 -6.53 23.46
N LYS A 47 -22.30 -5.59 23.24
CA LYS A 47 -22.51 -4.15 23.40
C LYS A 47 -22.78 -3.42 22.08
N SER A 48 -22.40 -3.98 20.96
CA SER A 48 -22.54 -3.38 19.62
C SER A 48 -22.48 -4.47 18.56
N SER A 49 -23.21 -4.32 17.47
CA SER A 49 -23.08 -5.17 16.28
C SER A 49 -21.79 -4.96 15.51
N THR A 50 -20.92 -4.03 15.95
CA THR A 50 -19.65 -3.71 15.31
C THR A 50 -18.54 -3.51 16.32
N PHE A 51 -17.29 -3.87 15.95
CA PHE A 51 -16.07 -3.45 16.63
C PHE A 51 -14.94 -3.17 15.64
N GLN A 52 -13.89 -2.50 16.08
CA GLN A 52 -12.76 -2.13 15.24
C GLN A 52 -11.44 -2.65 15.83
N ILE A 53 -10.53 -3.01 14.94
CA ILE A 53 -9.14 -3.30 15.28
C ILE A 53 -8.26 -2.33 14.47
N ASP A 54 -7.41 -1.59 15.17
CA ASP A 54 -6.44 -0.68 14.57
C ASP A 54 -5.07 -1.36 14.48
N PHE A 55 -4.64 -1.69 13.27
CA PHE A 55 -3.32 -2.24 12.97
C PHE A 55 -2.33 -1.18 12.47
N THR A 56 -2.70 0.11 12.41
CA THR A 56 -1.84 1.16 11.85
C THR A 56 -0.56 1.38 12.65
N ASN A 57 -0.68 1.31 13.98
CA ASN A 57 0.40 1.60 14.94
C ASN A 57 0.84 0.39 15.77
N LEU A 58 0.47 -0.83 15.36
CA LEU A 58 0.86 -2.02 16.09
C LEU A 58 2.39 -2.19 16.03
N ALA A 59 3.04 -2.28 17.20
CA ALA A 59 4.48 -2.50 17.28
C ALA A 59 4.85 -3.88 16.70
N ALA A 60 6.02 -3.99 16.09
CA ALA A 60 6.49 -5.22 15.45
C ALA A 60 6.54 -6.42 16.41
N THR A 61 6.76 -6.18 17.70
CA THR A 61 6.77 -7.21 18.76
C THR A 61 5.40 -7.80 19.08
N HIS A 62 4.32 -7.17 18.65
CA HIS A 62 2.94 -7.63 18.89
C HIS A 62 2.34 -8.43 17.74
N TYR A 63 3.14 -8.72 16.71
CA TYR A 63 2.74 -9.53 15.58
C TYR A 63 3.84 -10.49 15.16
N SER A 64 3.47 -11.69 14.77
CA SER A 64 4.32 -12.66 14.09
C SER A 64 3.54 -13.41 13.04
N PHE A 65 4.13 -13.61 11.87
CA PHE A 65 3.56 -14.54 10.91
C PHE A 65 3.67 -15.98 11.45
N PRO A 66 2.67 -16.86 11.22
CA PRO A 66 2.67 -18.22 11.80
C PRO A 66 3.93 -19.05 11.53
N LEU A 67 4.50 -18.92 10.32
CA LEU A 67 5.74 -19.57 9.91
C LEU A 67 6.57 -18.57 9.10
N PRO A 68 7.41 -17.73 9.75
CA PRO A 68 8.09 -16.61 9.09
C PRO A 68 8.98 -17.00 7.90
N VAL A 69 9.52 -18.21 7.91
CA VAL A 69 10.36 -18.77 6.83
C VAL A 69 9.59 -19.64 5.82
N GLY A 70 8.29 -19.84 6.04
CA GLY A 70 7.46 -20.68 5.19
C GLY A 70 6.99 -19.98 3.92
N LYS A 71 6.65 -20.74 2.88
CA LYS A 71 5.94 -20.26 1.69
C LYS A 71 4.44 -20.37 1.94
N ALA A 72 3.72 -19.26 1.86
CA ALA A 72 2.27 -19.21 2.09
C ALA A 72 1.51 -19.03 0.78
N GLU A 73 0.43 -19.80 0.61
CA GLU A 73 -0.47 -19.74 -0.55
C GLU A 73 -1.92 -19.74 -0.08
N ALA A 74 -2.80 -19.07 -0.83
CA ALA A 74 -4.24 -19.14 -0.56
C ALA A 74 -4.73 -20.55 -0.88
N SER A 75 -5.52 -21.13 0.04
CA SER A 75 -6.13 -22.45 -0.14
C SER A 75 -7.66 -22.35 -0.10
N ALA A 76 -8.35 -23.18 0.66
CA ALA A 76 -9.80 -23.12 0.79
C ALA A 76 -10.31 -21.73 1.23
N PRO A 77 -11.59 -21.37 1.00
CA PRO A 77 -12.12 -20.08 1.39
C PRO A 77 -11.81 -19.73 2.85
N GLY A 78 -11.13 -18.58 3.05
CA GLY A 78 -10.74 -18.11 4.38
C GLY A 78 -9.58 -18.85 5.04
N ALA A 79 -8.74 -19.56 4.27
CA ALA A 79 -7.54 -20.24 4.77
C ALA A 79 -6.32 -19.95 3.89
N ILE A 80 -5.13 -20.14 4.47
CA ILE A 80 -3.86 -20.24 3.75
C ILE A 80 -3.15 -21.53 4.16
N GLU A 81 -2.43 -22.13 3.22
CA GLU A 81 -1.48 -23.20 3.49
C GLU A 81 -0.08 -22.65 3.53
N ILE A 82 0.69 -23.08 4.55
CA ILE A 82 2.06 -22.63 4.75
C ILE A 82 2.98 -23.84 4.74
N THR A 83 3.82 -23.91 3.71
CA THR A 83 4.80 -24.98 3.51
C THR A 83 6.17 -24.53 4.03
N THR A 84 6.80 -25.37 4.85
CA THR A 84 8.14 -25.14 5.37
C THR A 84 8.80 -26.49 5.71
N LYS A 85 9.93 -26.49 6.40
CA LYS A 85 10.63 -27.72 6.81
C LYS A 85 9.95 -28.38 7.98
N LYS A 86 9.92 -29.71 7.99
CA LYS A 86 9.55 -30.53 9.14
C LYS A 86 10.42 -30.14 10.35
N GLY A 87 9.81 -29.99 11.52
CA GLY A 87 10.47 -29.55 12.72
C GLY A 87 10.44 -28.04 12.97
N ASP A 88 10.04 -27.22 12.00
CA ASP A 88 9.92 -25.77 12.19
C ASP A 88 8.83 -25.43 13.21
N ALA A 89 9.03 -24.32 13.91
CA ALA A 89 8.17 -23.87 14.98
C ALA A 89 7.01 -23.02 14.46
N VAL A 90 5.78 -23.47 14.71
CA VAL A 90 4.55 -22.69 14.44
C VAL A 90 4.40 -21.62 15.52
N LYS A 91 4.24 -20.36 15.13
CA LYS A 91 4.21 -19.19 16.00
C LYS A 91 2.81 -18.61 16.18
N SER A 92 2.49 -18.14 17.39
CA SER A 92 1.28 -17.36 17.64
C SER A 92 1.31 -16.02 16.88
N MET A 93 0.23 -15.70 16.20
CA MET A 93 0.14 -14.46 15.41
C MET A 93 0.11 -13.21 16.28
N PHE A 94 -0.65 -13.23 17.36
CA PHE A 94 -0.76 -12.17 18.37
C PHE A 94 -0.69 -12.77 19.78
N GLU A 95 -0.66 -11.92 20.80
CA GLU A 95 -0.87 -12.38 22.16
C GLU A 95 -2.31 -12.85 22.37
N GLY A 96 -2.48 -13.82 23.27
CA GLY A 96 -3.80 -14.37 23.55
C GLY A 96 -3.76 -15.53 24.52
N THR A 97 -4.86 -16.27 24.55
CA THR A 97 -5.02 -17.49 25.36
C THR A 97 -5.39 -18.67 24.48
N VAL A 98 -4.74 -19.79 24.67
CA VAL A 98 -5.03 -21.04 23.94
C VAL A 98 -6.42 -21.53 24.36
N ARG A 99 -7.35 -21.54 23.41
CA ARG A 99 -8.73 -21.98 23.61
C ARG A 99 -8.93 -23.46 23.32
N LEU A 100 -8.18 -23.98 22.36
CA LEU A 100 -8.23 -25.37 21.93
C LEU A 100 -6.82 -25.85 21.58
N SER A 101 -6.45 -27.03 22.08
CA SER A 101 -5.20 -27.73 21.74
C SER A 101 -5.46 -29.23 21.82
N ARG A 102 -5.73 -29.86 20.67
CA ARG A 102 -6.07 -31.31 20.59
C ARG A 102 -5.98 -31.86 19.20
N HIS A 103 -6.08 -33.18 19.08
CA HIS A 103 -6.33 -33.83 17.80
C HIS A 103 -7.81 -33.67 17.39
N ASN A 104 -8.03 -33.35 16.11
CA ASN A 104 -9.34 -33.25 15.49
C ASN A 104 -9.37 -34.13 14.23
N PRO A 105 -10.44 -34.94 13.98
CA PRO A 105 -10.49 -35.85 12.83
C PRO A 105 -10.30 -35.17 11.48
N THR A 106 -10.79 -33.91 11.32
CA THR A 106 -10.73 -33.15 10.05
C THR A 106 -9.43 -32.37 9.90
N TYR A 107 -8.88 -31.84 11.02
CA TYR A 107 -7.78 -30.86 11.02
C TYR A 107 -6.48 -31.40 11.62
N GLY A 108 -6.41 -32.69 11.96
CA GLY A 108 -5.25 -33.26 12.63
C GLY A 108 -5.00 -32.60 13.99
N ASN A 109 -3.76 -32.49 14.42
CA ASN A 109 -3.44 -31.71 15.58
C ASN A 109 -3.66 -30.22 15.29
N VAL A 110 -4.48 -29.57 16.11
CA VAL A 110 -4.88 -28.18 15.92
C VAL A 110 -4.77 -27.39 17.23
N VAL A 111 -4.26 -26.18 17.12
CA VAL A 111 -4.27 -25.17 18.17
C VAL A 111 -5.15 -24.01 17.74
N VAL A 112 -6.02 -23.53 18.63
CA VAL A 112 -6.77 -22.28 18.45
C VAL A 112 -6.39 -21.32 19.56
N VAL A 113 -5.98 -20.11 19.18
CA VAL A 113 -5.68 -19.02 20.11
C VAL A 113 -6.74 -17.94 19.99
N ARG A 114 -7.36 -17.57 21.12
CA ARG A 114 -8.23 -16.39 21.23
C ARG A 114 -7.37 -15.20 21.61
N HIS A 115 -7.35 -14.19 20.78
CA HIS A 115 -6.54 -12.99 20.96
C HIS A 115 -7.30 -11.89 21.70
N THR A 116 -6.56 -11.04 22.38
CA THR A 116 -7.11 -9.91 23.15
C THR A 116 -7.82 -8.87 22.27
N ASN A 117 -7.52 -8.86 20.96
CA ASN A 117 -8.13 -7.96 19.99
C ASN A 117 -9.44 -8.48 19.37
N GLY A 118 -9.97 -9.61 19.83
CA GLY A 118 -11.23 -10.19 19.35
C GLY A 118 -11.10 -11.16 18.16
N LEU A 119 -9.90 -11.36 17.62
CA LEU A 119 -9.62 -12.40 16.64
C LEU A 119 -9.39 -13.76 17.31
N GLU A 120 -9.67 -14.81 16.58
CA GLU A 120 -9.14 -16.15 16.84
C GLU A 120 -8.29 -16.63 15.66
N THR A 121 -7.21 -17.33 15.95
CA THR A 121 -6.37 -17.96 14.91
C THR A 121 -6.29 -19.46 15.16
N ALA A 122 -6.38 -20.23 14.07
CA ALA A 122 -6.27 -21.68 14.11
C ALA A 122 -5.09 -22.15 13.26
N TYR A 123 -4.34 -23.09 13.82
CA TYR A 123 -3.12 -23.69 13.25
C TYR A 123 -3.34 -25.20 13.22
N ALA A 124 -3.64 -25.73 12.03
CA ALA A 124 -4.03 -27.11 11.83
C ALA A 124 -2.93 -27.94 11.14
N PHE A 125 -3.00 -29.27 11.32
CA PHE A 125 -2.09 -30.27 10.78
C PHE A 125 -0.65 -30.19 11.30
N SER A 126 -0.46 -29.70 12.54
CA SER A 126 0.83 -29.80 13.20
C SER A 126 1.20 -31.25 13.54
N ALA A 127 2.50 -31.55 13.61
CA ALA A 127 2.97 -32.85 14.11
C ALA A 127 2.68 -33.00 15.61
N GLN A 128 2.94 -31.92 16.37
CA GLN A 128 2.78 -31.89 17.81
C GLN A 128 2.37 -30.50 18.29
N ASN A 129 1.38 -30.41 19.14
CA ASN A 129 1.04 -29.20 19.89
C ASN A 129 1.95 -29.12 21.13
N LEU A 130 2.47 -27.94 21.43
CA LEU A 130 3.38 -27.68 22.58
C LEU A 130 2.71 -26.82 23.66
N VAL A 131 1.45 -26.50 23.51
CA VAL A 131 0.68 -25.65 24.43
C VAL A 131 -0.63 -26.36 24.84
N ASN A 132 -1.14 -25.99 26.00
CA ASN A 132 -2.36 -26.51 26.57
C ASN A 132 -3.46 -25.44 26.58
N VAL A 133 -4.72 -25.88 26.70
CA VAL A 133 -5.85 -24.97 26.93
C VAL A 133 -5.64 -24.17 28.19
N GLY A 134 -5.85 -22.84 28.11
CA GLY A 134 -5.62 -21.90 29.20
C GLY A 134 -4.24 -21.23 29.19
N ASP A 135 -3.27 -21.75 28.43
CA ASP A 135 -1.95 -21.13 28.32
C ASP A 135 -2.06 -19.74 27.73
N ARG A 136 -1.44 -18.75 28.36
CA ARG A 136 -1.24 -17.40 27.80
C ARG A 136 -0.03 -17.41 26.89
N VAL A 137 -0.18 -16.91 25.68
CA VAL A 137 0.88 -16.86 24.68
C VAL A 137 1.10 -15.44 24.18
N LYS A 138 2.35 -15.11 23.87
CA LYS A 138 2.75 -13.85 23.25
C LYS A 138 2.82 -14.01 21.73
N ALA A 139 2.77 -12.91 20.99
CA ALA A 139 3.10 -12.93 19.55
C ALA A 139 4.50 -13.54 19.34
N GLY A 140 4.62 -14.42 18.36
CA GLY A 140 5.88 -15.13 18.07
C GLY A 140 6.23 -16.29 19.03
N GLN A 141 5.45 -16.55 20.07
CA GLN A 141 5.64 -17.72 20.92
C GLN A 141 5.33 -19.00 20.15
N THR A 142 6.12 -20.06 20.36
CA THR A 142 5.92 -21.36 19.70
C THR A 142 4.67 -22.05 20.25
N LEU A 143 3.79 -22.48 19.38
CA LEU A 143 2.55 -23.19 19.70
C LEU A 143 2.63 -24.67 19.36
N ALA A 144 3.31 -25.02 18.26
CA ALA A 144 3.34 -26.36 17.71
C ALA A 144 4.58 -26.57 16.81
N ILE A 145 4.78 -27.80 16.36
CA ILE A 145 5.86 -28.19 15.45
C ILE A 145 5.25 -28.67 14.13
N VAL A 146 5.87 -28.27 13.02
CA VAL A 146 5.49 -28.69 11.67
C VAL A 146 5.83 -30.15 11.43
N GLY A 147 4.90 -30.89 10.82
CA GLY A 147 5.07 -32.29 10.41
C GLY A 147 5.40 -32.45 8.93
N ASP A 148 4.90 -33.53 8.34
CA ASP A 148 5.09 -33.85 6.93
C ASP A 148 4.07 -33.14 6.01
N ARG A 149 3.08 -32.47 6.58
CA ARG A 149 2.04 -31.74 5.86
C ARG A 149 2.19 -30.23 6.07
N PRO A 150 1.76 -29.39 5.08
CA PRO A 150 1.67 -27.95 5.28
C PRO A 150 0.75 -27.62 6.48
N ILE A 151 1.05 -26.53 7.18
CA ILE A 151 0.14 -25.97 8.19
C ILE A 151 -0.99 -25.22 7.48
N THR A 152 -2.22 -25.61 7.77
CA THR A 152 -3.40 -24.84 7.38
C THR A 152 -3.69 -23.82 8.45
N PHE A 153 -3.63 -22.55 8.08
CA PHE A 153 -3.86 -21.42 8.98
C PHE A 153 -5.11 -20.67 8.56
N PHE A 154 -5.96 -20.31 9.51
CA PHE A 154 -7.12 -19.45 9.27
C PHE A 154 -7.40 -18.53 10.46
N ILE A 155 -8.02 -17.40 10.14
CA ILE A 155 -8.41 -16.36 11.10
C ILE A 155 -9.93 -16.39 11.22
N MET A 156 -10.41 -16.26 12.45
CA MET A 156 -11.84 -16.25 12.75
C MET A 156 -12.22 -15.04 13.58
N VAL A 157 -13.47 -14.63 13.44
CA VAL A 157 -14.16 -13.68 14.30
C VAL A 157 -15.54 -14.24 14.58
N ASP A 158 -15.85 -14.47 15.86
CA ASP A 158 -17.15 -14.98 16.27
C ASP A 158 -17.55 -16.27 15.53
N GLY A 159 -16.60 -17.19 15.40
CA GLY A 159 -16.76 -18.45 14.67
C GLY A 159 -16.74 -18.35 13.15
N ASN A 160 -16.81 -17.15 12.58
CA ASN A 160 -16.78 -16.93 11.14
C ASN A 160 -15.35 -16.82 10.63
N ARG A 161 -15.00 -17.53 9.54
CA ARG A 161 -13.70 -17.40 8.88
C ARG A 161 -13.59 -16.07 8.13
N ILE A 162 -12.50 -15.38 8.36
CA ILE A 162 -12.14 -14.14 7.67
C ILE A 162 -11.01 -14.46 6.71
N ASN A 163 -11.09 -13.92 5.48
CA ASN A 163 -10.00 -14.11 4.52
C ASN A 163 -8.69 -13.53 5.08
N PRO A 164 -7.64 -14.36 5.30
CA PRO A 164 -6.38 -13.89 5.89
C PRO A 164 -5.74 -12.76 5.09
N SER A 165 -5.91 -12.70 3.75
CA SER A 165 -5.39 -11.63 2.90
C SER A 165 -5.97 -10.25 3.24
N THR A 166 -7.09 -10.18 3.95
CA THR A 166 -7.64 -8.92 4.46
C THR A 166 -6.75 -8.32 5.55
N ILE A 167 -6.10 -9.17 6.33
CA ILE A 167 -5.30 -8.77 7.50
C ILE A 167 -3.80 -8.81 7.20
N ILE A 168 -3.35 -9.82 6.43
CA ILE A 168 -1.95 -10.10 6.15
C ILE A 168 -1.66 -9.92 4.65
N ASP A 169 -0.50 -9.39 4.31
CA ASP A 169 0.07 -9.57 2.98
C ASP A 169 0.78 -10.94 2.94
N ILE A 170 0.17 -11.91 2.26
CA ILE A 170 0.62 -13.31 2.24
C ILE A 170 2.02 -13.47 1.65
N ARG A 171 2.42 -12.60 0.70
CA ARG A 171 3.72 -12.69 0.04
C ARG A 171 4.86 -12.15 0.90
N SER A 172 4.63 -11.03 1.56
CA SER A 172 5.64 -10.37 2.41
C SER A 172 5.56 -10.81 3.87
N HIS A 173 4.54 -11.61 4.26
CA HIS A 173 4.23 -12.01 5.63
C HIS A 173 3.94 -10.85 6.59
N ASN A 174 3.77 -9.65 6.06
CA ASN A 174 3.54 -8.45 6.85
C ASN A 174 2.07 -8.24 7.18
N LEU A 175 1.81 -7.71 8.36
CA LEU A 175 0.50 -7.22 8.76
C LEU A 175 0.14 -5.98 7.92
N ARG A 176 -1.09 -5.91 7.42
CA ARG A 176 -1.57 -4.72 6.70
C ARG A 176 -1.87 -3.60 7.69
N LYS A 177 -1.18 -2.49 7.57
CA LYS A 177 -1.40 -1.28 8.39
C LYS A 177 -2.72 -0.61 7.97
N GLN A 178 -3.80 -0.90 8.69
CA GLN A 178 -5.15 -0.42 8.41
C GLN A 178 -6.05 -0.56 9.64
N ILE A 179 -7.18 0.14 9.63
CA ILE A 179 -8.26 -0.05 10.61
C ILE A 179 -9.29 -0.98 9.99
N LEU A 180 -9.60 -2.09 10.66
CA LEU A 180 -10.65 -3.02 10.23
C LEU A 180 -11.89 -2.83 11.10
N THR A 181 -13.05 -2.69 10.47
CA THR A 181 -14.37 -2.72 11.10
C THR A 181 -15.01 -4.07 10.83
N PHE A 182 -15.33 -4.81 11.87
CA PHE A 182 -16.07 -6.06 11.82
C PHE A 182 -17.53 -5.77 12.19
N SER A 183 -18.45 -6.28 11.40
CA SER A 183 -19.91 -6.10 11.60
C SER A 183 -20.58 -7.45 11.60
N ARG A 184 -21.45 -7.71 12.59
CA ARG A 184 -22.24 -8.95 12.70
C ARG A 184 -23.69 -8.66 12.32
N GLU A 185 -24.21 -9.38 11.32
CA GLU A 185 -25.58 -9.34 10.88
C GLU A 185 -26.08 -10.77 10.67
N ALA A 186 -27.19 -11.15 11.32
CA ALA A 186 -27.79 -12.47 11.24
C ALA A 186 -26.77 -13.64 11.43
N GLY A 187 -25.86 -13.49 12.43
CA GLY A 187 -24.83 -14.50 12.73
C GLY A 187 -23.62 -14.52 11.76
N LYS A 188 -23.65 -13.74 10.69
CA LYS A 188 -22.56 -13.61 9.73
C LYS A 188 -21.70 -12.39 10.05
N VAL A 189 -20.39 -12.59 10.05
CA VAL A 189 -19.43 -11.49 10.24
C VAL A 189 -18.90 -11.03 8.89
N THR A 190 -18.96 -9.72 8.66
CA THR A 190 -18.33 -9.04 7.51
C THR A 190 -17.20 -8.15 7.99
N VAL A 191 -16.21 -7.90 7.14
CA VAL A 191 -15.06 -7.04 7.46
C VAL A 191 -14.87 -5.98 6.39
N LYS A 192 -14.68 -4.72 6.83
CA LYS A 192 -14.39 -3.58 5.96
C LYS A 192 -13.10 -2.90 6.43
N ALA A 193 -12.18 -2.63 5.49
CA ALA A 193 -10.99 -1.86 5.77
C ALA A 193 -11.27 -0.36 5.66
N LYS A 194 -10.85 0.40 6.68
CA LYS A 194 -10.84 1.86 6.66
C LYS A 194 -9.39 2.32 6.56
N TYR A 195 -9.11 3.15 5.57
CA TYR A 195 -7.79 3.72 5.36
C TYR A 195 -7.80 5.19 5.82
N THR A 196 -6.66 5.66 6.33
CA THR A 196 -6.46 7.08 6.59
C THR A 196 -6.42 7.85 5.26
N PRO A 197 -6.68 9.17 5.24
CA PRO A 197 -6.52 9.98 4.03
C PRO A 197 -5.15 9.81 3.38
N GLN A 198 -4.07 9.77 4.17
CA GLN A 198 -2.72 9.55 3.69
C GLN A 198 -2.56 8.18 3.01
N GLN A 199 -3.06 7.10 3.62
CA GLN A 199 -3.00 5.75 3.03
C GLN A 199 -3.83 5.65 1.75
N LEU A 200 -4.98 6.33 1.68
CA LEU A 200 -5.78 6.40 0.44
C LEU A 200 -5.00 7.10 -0.67
N GLN A 201 -4.29 8.18 -0.34
CA GLN A 201 -3.44 8.91 -1.28
C GLN A 201 -2.28 8.05 -1.76
N GLU A 202 -1.50 7.41 -0.86
CA GLU A 202 -0.40 6.50 -1.21
C GLU A 202 -0.86 5.34 -2.11
N ARG A 203 -2.02 4.75 -1.81
CA ARG A 203 -2.61 3.69 -2.65
C ARG A 203 -3.00 4.20 -4.02
N ALA A 204 -3.57 5.40 -4.11
CA ALA A 204 -3.93 6.02 -5.38
C ALA A 204 -2.68 6.34 -6.21
N GLU A 205 -1.63 6.91 -5.60
CA GLU A 205 -0.32 7.16 -6.24
C GLU A 205 0.28 5.85 -6.77
N LYS A 206 0.33 4.80 -5.95
CA LYS A 206 0.85 3.48 -6.35
C LYS A 206 0.02 2.82 -7.45
N ALA A 207 -1.31 2.96 -7.41
CA ALA A 207 -2.19 2.43 -8.44
C ALA A 207 -2.01 3.13 -9.80
N GLN A 208 -1.58 4.39 -9.79
CA GLN A 208 -1.29 5.20 -10.97
C GLN A 208 0.11 4.93 -11.52
N THR A 209 1.03 4.37 -10.72
CA THR A 209 2.43 4.11 -11.13
C THR A 209 2.52 2.88 -12.03
N MET A 210 3.22 3.03 -13.15
CA MET A 210 3.49 1.99 -14.16
C MET A 210 5.00 1.81 -14.37
N SER A 211 5.39 0.66 -14.94
CA SER A 211 6.78 0.44 -15.37
C SER A 211 7.16 1.39 -16.51
N LEU A 212 8.35 1.94 -16.43
CA LEU A 212 8.91 2.78 -17.50
C LEU A 212 9.33 1.96 -18.74
N ASP A 213 9.50 0.66 -18.60
CA ASP A 213 9.87 -0.22 -19.72
C ASP A 213 8.66 -0.75 -20.50
N SER A 214 7.52 -0.90 -19.84
CA SER A 214 6.26 -1.38 -20.43
C SER A 214 5.08 -0.53 -19.93
N ASN A 215 4.76 0.51 -20.68
CA ASN A 215 3.80 1.54 -20.31
C ASN A 215 2.55 1.46 -21.21
N ASP A 216 1.66 0.50 -20.96
CA ASP A 216 0.34 0.45 -21.59
C ASP A 216 -0.77 0.77 -20.57
N PRO A 217 -1.28 2.01 -20.53
CA PRO A 217 -2.34 2.41 -19.60
C PRO A 217 -3.66 1.68 -19.86
N PHE A 218 -3.83 1.06 -21.03
CA PHE A 218 -5.03 0.31 -21.40
C PHE A 218 -4.89 -1.21 -21.24
N LYS A 219 -3.81 -1.72 -20.63
CA LYS A 219 -3.59 -3.17 -20.41
C LYS A 219 -4.71 -3.82 -19.61
N ARG A 220 -5.38 -3.09 -18.72
CA ARG A 220 -6.44 -3.59 -17.84
C ARG A 220 -7.86 -3.20 -18.26
N GLY A 221 -8.03 -2.52 -19.39
CA GLY A 221 -9.35 -2.10 -19.87
C GLY A 221 -9.30 -1.00 -20.91
N SER A 222 -10.47 -0.53 -21.35
CA SER A 222 -10.61 0.51 -22.39
C SER A 222 -10.59 1.95 -21.85
N VAL A 223 -10.53 2.11 -20.52
CA VAL A 223 -10.54 3.41 -19.83
C VAL A 223 -9.38 3.47 -18.85
N TYR A 224 -8.62 4.57 -18.92
CA TYR A 224 -7.57 4.90 -17.96
C TYR A 224 -7.87 6.26 -17.32
N ARG A 225 -7.63 6.38 -16.00
CA ARG A 225 -7.79 7.63 -15.25
C ARG A 225 -6.46 8.05 -14.66
N LEU A 226 -6.09 9.31 -14.88
CA LEU A 226 -4.89 9.96 -14.37
C LEU A 226 -5.30 11.12 -13.47
N ASN A 227 -5.01 11.05 -12.20
CA ASN A 227 -5.19 12.15 -11.27
C ASN A 227 -3.92 13.00 -11.24
N LEU A 228 -4.00 14.23 -11.77
CA LEU A 228 -2.87 15.17 -11.83
C LEU A 228 -2.46 15.68 -10.44
N ASP A 229 -3.39 15.73 -9.48
CA ASP A 229 -3.11 16.18 -8.11
C ASP A 229 -2.14 15.25 -7.36
N LEU A 230 -1.97 14.01 -7.86
CA LEU A 230 -1.01 13.03 -7.29
C LEU A 230 0.40 13.14 -7.88
N ILE A 231 0.60 13.99 -8.91
CA ILE A 231 1.91 14.24 -9.51
C ILE A 231 2.59 15.36 -8.71
N LYS A 232 3.58 15.00 -7.89
CA LYS A 232 4.28 15.95 -7.01
C LYS A 232 5.41 16.68 -7.71
N ASP A 233 6.18 15.93 -8.53
CA ASP A 233 7.38 16.43 -9.20
C ASP A 233 7.05 16.75 -10.66
N TRP A 234 7.00 18.03 -10.98
CA TRP A 234 6.73 18.53 -12.31
C TRP A 234 7.44 19.87 -12.58
N HIS A 235 7.65 20.18 -13.82
CA HIS A 235 8.19 21.46 -14.28
C HIS A 235 7.55 21.83 -15.63
N TYR A 236 7.29 23.12 -15.88
CA TYR A 236 6.84 23.53 -17.19
C TYR A 236 7.99 23.41 -18.21
N PRO A 237 7.73 22.93 -19.44
CA PRO A 237 8.81 22.59 -20.40
C PRO A 237 9.74 23.73 -20.79
N LEU A 238 9.28 24.96 -20.75
CA LEU A 238 10.04 26.14 -21.19
C LEU A 238 9.65 27.37 -20.38
N ASP A 239 10.50 27.75 -19.44
CA ASP A 239 10.27 28.90 -18.56
C ASP A 239 10.14 30.21 -19.36
N GLY A 240 9.23 31.09 -18.90
CA GLY A 240 9.01 32.40 -19.50
C GLY A 240 8.54 32.39 -20.95
N SER A 241 8.05 31.25 -21.44
CA SER A 241 7.54 31.11 -22.81
C SER A 241 6.08 31.55 -22.94
N HIS A 242 5.65 31.76 -24.18
CA HIS A 242 4.26 31.98 -24.55
C HIS A 242 3.88 31.06 -25.72
N VAL A 243 2.60 30.74 -25.83
CA VAL A 243 2.07 29.92 -26.93
C VAL A 243 2.01 30.74 -28.24
N ILE A 244 2.59 30.21 -29.31
CA ILE A 244 2.49 30.78 -30.67
C ILE A 244 1.60 29.95 -31.60
N SER A 245 1.33 28.68 -31.25
CA SER A 245 0.41 27.82 -31.99
C SER A 245 -0.20 26.78 -31.04
N GLY A 246 -1.52 26.73 -30.92
CA GLY A 246 -2.27 25.80 -30.11
C GLY A 246 -2.41 24.42 -30.75
N TYR A 247 -2.89 23.44 -29.95
CA TYR A 247 -3.20 22.08 -30.40
C TYR A 247 -4.36 22.03 -31.38
N GLY A 248 -4.29 21.15 -32.38
CA GLY A 248 -5.39 20.85 -33.30
C GLY A 248 -5.49 21.85 -34.46
N GLY A 249 -6.68 22.38 -34.67
CA GLY A 249 -6.96 23.28 -35.78
C GLY A 249 -6.88 22.63 -37.18
N LYS A 250 -6.96 23.42 -38.26
CA LYS A 250 -6.96 22.95 -39.65
C LYS A 250 -5.69 22.14 -40.03
N ARG A 251 -4.58 22.36 -39.31
CA ARG A 251 -3.30 21.68 -39.57
C ARG A 251 -3.14 20.37 -38.80
N HIS A 252 -4.14 19.95 -38.02
CA HIS A 252 -4.05 18.79 -37.15
C HIS A 252 -2.78 18.80 -36.26
N HIS A 253 -2.49 19.98 -35.65
CA HIS A 253 -1.30 20.21 -34.86
C HIS A 253 -1.28 19.29 -33.63
N ALA A 254 -0.27 18.45 -33.52
CA ALA A 254 -0.21 17.37 -32.53
C ALA A 254 0.24 17.82 -31.13
N GLY A 255 0.58 19.10 -30.98
CA GLY A 255 1.08 19.67 -29.70
C GLY A 255 0.76 21.15 -29.56
N VAL A 256 1.52 21.82 -28.74
CA VAL A 256 1.56 23.28 -28.65
C VAL A 256 2.96 23.76 -28.99
N ASP A 257 3.05 24.85 -29.72
CA ASP A 257 4.33 25.51 -29.97
C ASP A 257 4.52 26.62 -28.95
N ILE A 258 5.50 26.45 -28.07
CA ILE A 258 5.86 27.40 -27.02
C ILE A 258 7.18 28.08 -27.37
N LYS A 259 7.17 29.41 -27.37
CA LYS A 259 8.28 30.22 -27.83
C LYS A 259 9.03 30.89 -26.70
N ASN A 260 10.36 30.82 -26.79
CA ASN A 260 11.32 31.66 -26.09
C ASN A 260 12.53 31.88 -27.00
N GLY A 261 13.49 32.69 -26.60
CA GLY A 261 14.69 33.03 -27.38
C GLY A 261 15.58 31.82 -27.70
N PRO A 262 16.44 31.94 -28.75
CA PRO A 262 17.40 30.91 -29.07
C PRO A 262 18.37 30.67 -27.88
N GLY A 263 18.79 29.43 -27.69
CA GLY A 263 19.68 29.04 -26.61
C GLY A 263 19.00 28.85 -25.24
N THR A 264 17.69 29.11 -25.11
CA THR A 264 16.94 28.87 -23.88
C THR A 264 16.92 27.36 -23.58
N LYS A 265 17.01 27.03 -22.29
CA LYS A 265 16.97 25.64 -21.78
C LYS A 265 15.57 25.05 -21.88
N VAL A 266 15.49 23.80 -22.30
CA VAL A 266 14.26 23.00 -22.32
C VAL A 266 14.33 22.00 -21.18
N TYR A 267 13.25 21.91 -20.41
CA TYR A 267 13.19 21.11 -19.19
C TYR A 267 12.28 19.88 -19.34
N ALA A 268 12.66 18.78 -18.69
CA ALA A 268 11.77 17.62 -18.57
C ALA A 268 10.54 17.98 -17.74
N ALA A 269 9.35 17.72 -18.28
CA ALA A 269 8.09 18.07 -17.61
C ALA A 269 7.85 17.24 -16.34
N PHE A 270 8.32 15.99 -16.32
CA PHE A 270 8.13 15.03 -15.22
C PHE A 270 9.33 14.10 -15.15
N ASP A 271 9.46 13.38 -14.04
CA ASP A 271 10.38 12.26 -13.89
C ASP A 271 10.10 11.19 -14.95
N GLY A 272 11.13 10.60 -15.55
CA GLY A 272 10.92 9.58 -16.57
C GLY A 272 12.17 9.01 -17.20
N LYS A 273 11.96 8.14 -18.19
CA LYS A 273 13.00 7.52 -19.01
C LYS A 273 12.96 8.05 -20.44
N VAL A 274 14.09 8.47 -20.95
CA VAL A 274 14.22 8.91 -22.33
C VAL A 274 14.07 7.69 -23.25
N VAL A 275 13.03 7.68 -24.08
CA VAL A 275 12.74 6.59 -25.04
C VAL A 275 13.07 6.96 -26.48
N GLN A 276 13.32 8.24 -26.75
CA GLN A 276 13.79 8.75 -28.05
C GLN A 276 14.65 10.00 -27.81
N SER A 277 15.80 10.07 -28.47
CA SER A 277 16.63 11.27 -28.54
C SER A 277 17.42 11.24 -29.87
N GLY A 278 17.16 12.19 -30.75
CA GLY A 278 17.78 12.26 -32.07
C GLY A 278 16.99 13.08 -33.09
N VAL A 279 17.31 12.96 -34.36
CA VAL A 279 16.58 13.57 -35.48
C VAL A 279 15.40 12.68 -35.85
N PHE A 280 14.21 13.26 -35.91
CA PHE A 280 12.99 12.54 -36.24
C PHE A 280 12.13 13.34 -37.24
N SER A 281 12.26 13.02 -38.52
CA SER A 281 11.47 13.60 -39.63
C SER A 281 11.26 15.12 -39.47
N GLY A 282 10.06 15.63 -39.72
CA GLY A 282 9.69 17.03 -39.58
C GLY A 282 9.85 17.65 -38.20
N TYR A 283 9.98 16.85 -37.16
CA TYR A 283 10.22 17.31 -35.78
C TYR A 283 11.66 17.79 -35.52
N GLY A 284 12.60 17.54 -36.44
CA GLY A 284 14.00 17.87 -36.26
C GLY A 284 14.63 17.09 -35.12
N LYS A 285 15.54 17.71 -34.35
CA LYS A 285 16.06 17.10 -33.12
C LYS A 285 14.98 17.09 -32.06
N CYS A 286 14.61 15.90 -31.60
CA CYS A 286 13.56 15.74 -30.63
C CYS A 286 13.92 14.73 -29.55
N ILE A 287 13.26 14.86 -28.41
CA ILE A 287 13.34 13.95 -27.26
C ILE A 287 11.91 13.50 -26.94
N THR A 288 11.74 12.22 -26.64
CA THR A 288 10.51 11.69 -26.05
C THR A 288 10.85 11.03 -24.71
N ILE A 289 10.13 11.40 -23.67
CA ILE A 289 10.29 10.88 -22.30
C ILE A 289 9.02 10.14 -21.92
N ARG A 290 9.18 8.93 -21.39
CA ARG A 290 8.12 8.10 -20.84
C ARG A 290 8.05 8.27 -19.33
N HIS A 291 6.85 8.52 -18.80
CA HIS A 291 6.59 8.75 -17.39
C HIS A 291 5.91 7.56 -16.73
N SER A 292 6.14 7.37 -15.43
CA SER A 292 5.62 6.21 -14.66
C SER A 292 4.08 6.19 -14.53
N PHE A 293 3.40 7.26 -14.91
CA PHE A 293 1.94 7.37 -14.86
C PHE A 293 1.28 7.30 -16.25
N GLY A 294 1.89 6.62 -17.20
CA GLY A 294 1.27 6.27 -18.49
C GLY A 294 1.34 7.32 -19.58
N LEU A 295 1.82 8.52 -19.28
CA LEU A 295 2.05 9.55 -20.29
C LEU A 295 3.45 9.48 -20.88
N GLU A 296 3.58 10.05 -22.09
CA GLU A 296 4.85 10.45 -22.69
C GLU A 296 4.79 11.93 -23.03
N THR A 297 5.93 12.61 -22.90
CA THR A 297 6.11 14.00 -23.39
C THR A 297 7.16 14.05 -24.48
N ARG A 298 6.92 14.89 -25.50
CA ARG A 298 7.83 15.09 -26.63
C ARG A 298 8.21 16.56 -26.75
N TYR A 299 9.49 16.78 -27.01
CA TYR A 299 10.14 18.10 -27.11
C TYR A 299 10.88 18.15 -28.43
N SER A 300 10.44 18.99 -29.36
CA SER A 300 10.94 18.98 -30.74
C SER A 300 11.49 20.35 -31.18
N HIS A 301 12.13 20.37 -32.34
CA HIS A 301 12.81 21.50 -32.93
C HIS A 301 14.05 21.97 -32.17
N ASN A 302 14.60 21.14 -31.29
CA ASN A 302 15.77 21.45 -30.46
C ASN A 302 17.00 21.79 -31.35
N SER A 303 17.82 22.74 -30.92
CA SER A 303 19.14 22.96 -31.51
C SER A 303 20.13 21.87 -31.06
N LYS A 304 19.98 21.42 -29.81
CA LYS A 304 20.81 20.37 -29.20
C LYS A 304 20.00 19.54 -28.21
N ASN A 305 20.06 18.22 -28.31
CA ASN A 305 19.64 17.30 -27.26
C ASN A 305 20.79 17.08 -26.28
N LEU A 306 20.52 17.07 -24.99
CA LEU A 306 21.52 16.93 -23.90
C LEU A 306 21.41 15.59 -23.18
N VAL A 307 20.46 14.75 -23.56
CA VAL A 307 20.20 13.43 -22.97
C VAL A 307 20.09 12.36 -24.07
N ASN A 308 20.40 11.12 -23.74
CA ASN A 308 20.40 9.97 -24.64
C ASN A 308 19.25 9.01 -24.33
N VAL A 309 18.93 8.14 -25.28
CA VAL A 309 17.98 7.03 -25.05
C VAL A 309 18.47 6.14 -23.92
N GLY A 310 17.57 5.84 -22.99
CA GLY A 310 17.85 5.06 -21.78
C GLY A 310 18.11 5.90 -20.53
N ASP A 311 18.47 7.17 -20.67
CA ASP A 311 18.72 8.05 -19.53
C ASP A 311 17.46 8.24 -18.68
N MET A 312 17.65 8.21 -17.34
CA MET A 312 16.64 8.60 -16.39
C MET A 312 16.75 10.11 -16.12
N VAL A 313 15.66 10.83 -16.23
CA VAL A 313 15.61 12.27 -16.03
C VAL A 313 14.63 12.63 -14.91
N LYS A 314 14.91 13.76 -14.24
CA LYS A 314 14.04 14.35 -13.21
C LYS A 314 13.25 15.52 -13.78
N ALA A 315 12.06 15.77 -13.23
CA ALA A 315 11.31 17.00 -13.50
C ALA A 315 12.21 18.23 -13.29
N GLY A 316 12.17 19.19 -14.22
CA GLY A 316 13.06 20.36 -14.17
C GLY A 316 14.52 20.11 -14.58
N GLN A 317 14.90 18.89 -14.93
CA GLN A 317 16.23 18.64 -15.51
C GLN A 317 16.32 19.25 -16.91
N VAL A 318 17.41 19.94 -17.23
CA VAL A 318 17.69 20.46 -18.57
C VAL A 318 17.96 19.28 -19.52
N ILE A 319 17.14 19.13 -20.56
CA ILE A 319 17.21 18.02 -21.51
C ILE A 319 17.59 18.44 -22.91
N ALA A 320 17.33 19.70 -23.26
CA ALA A 320 17.64 20.22 -24.59
C ALA A 320 17.84 21.76 -24.57
N ILE A 321 18.19 22.27 -25.73
CA ILE A 321 18.27 23.71 -25.99
C ILE A 321 17.29 24.06 -27.13
N VAL A 322 16.53 25.16 -26.96
CA VAL A 322 15.60 25.67 -27.96
C VAL A 322 16.31 25.88 -29.31
N GLY A 323 15.64 25.52 -30.38
CA GLY A 323 16.19 25.67 -31.72
C GLY A 323 15.12 25.85 -32.80
N ARG A 324 15.54 25.57 -34.03
CA ARG A 324 14.72 25.71 -35.27
C ARG A 324 15.00 24.55 -36.22
N THR A 325 15.25 23.34 -35.71
CA THR A 325 15.51 22.17 -36.56
C THR A 325 14.23 21.55 -37.11
N GLY A 326 14.33 20.78 -38.16
CA GLY A 326 13.17 20.18 -38.84
C GLY A 326 12.36 21.21 -39.63
N ARG A 327 11.02 21.18 -39.51
CA ARG A 327 10.10 22.07 -40.25
C ARG A 327 9.78 23.37 -39.51
N ALA A 328 10.50 23.70 -38.47
CA ALA A 328 10.29 24.95 -37.72
C ALA A 328 10.65 26.18 -38.56
N THR A 329 9.79 27.19 -38.57
CA THR A 329 10.00 28.48 -39.26
C THR A 329 10.58 29.54 -38.32
N THR A 330 10.47 29.36 -37.02
CA THR A 330 11.02 30.24 -35.97
C THR A 330 11.53 29.39 -34.82
N GLU A 331 12.33 29.96 -33.91
CA GLU A 331 12.77 29.30 -32.70
C GLU A 331 11.58 29.07 -31.77
N HIS A 332 11.36 27.81 -31.38
CA HIS A 332 10.33 27.38 -30.44
C HIS A 332 10.54 25.92 -30.04
N VAL A 333 9.84 25.46 -29.02
CA VAL A 333 9.66 24.05 -28.70
C VAL A 333 8.27 23.63 -29.12
N HIS A 334 8.18 22.64 -30.00
CA HIS A 334 6.94 21.92 -30.24
C HIS A 334 6.80 20.85 -29.12
N PHE A 335 5.85 21.07 -28.21
CA PHE A 335 5.62 20.24 -27.05
C PHE A 335 4.36 19.40 -27.23
N GLU A 336 4.50 18.07 -27.07
CA GLU A 336 3.37 17.14 -27.10
C GLU A 336 3.21 16.42 -25.77
N THR A 337 1.96 16.19 -25.37
CA THR A 337 1.57 15.16 -24.41
C THR A 337 0.96 13.99 -25.16
N ARG A 338 1.34 12.77 -24.78
CA ARG A 338 0.97 11.55 -25.49
C ARG A 338 0.54 10.46 -24.51
N ILE A 339 -0.36 9.59 -24.98
CA ILE A 339 -0.79 8.39 -24.25
C ILE A 339 -0.95 7.23 -25.24
N ALA A 340 -0.39 6.08 -24.94
CA ALA A 340 -0.39 4.90 -25.81
C ALA A 340 -0.04 5.24 -27.27
N GLY A 341 1.01 6.06 -27.48
CA GLY A 341 1.49 6.48 -28.79
C GLY A 341 0.68 7.59 -29.49
N ARG A 342 -0.44 8.07 -28.93
CA ARG A 342 -1.31 9.10 -29.49
C ARG A 342 -1.13 10.43 -28.79
N ALA A 343 -0.96 11.52 -29.56
CA ALA A 343 -0.94 12.86 -29.01
C ALA A 343 -2.36 13.31 -28.61
N PHE A 344 -2.43 14.11 -27.55
CA PHE A 344 -3.64 14.79 -27.11
C PHE A 344 -3.30 16.20 -26.66
N ASN A 345 -4.32 17.07 -26.52
CA ASN A 345 -4.10 18.49 -26.22
C ASN A 345 -3.32 18.68 -24.90
N PRO A 346 -2.09 19.28 -24.94
CA PRO A 346 -1.29 19.56 -23.75
C PRO A 346 -1.99 20.44 -22.71
N GLU A 347 -2.98 21.23 -23.08
CA GLU A 347 -3.77 22.08 -22.17
C GLU A 347 -4.60 21.27 -21.15
N TYR A 348 -4.83 19.98 -21.41
CA TYR A 348 -5.38 19.10 -20.37
C TYR A 348 -4.40 18.88 -19.22
N VAL A 349 -3.08 18.98 -19.50
CA VAL A 349 -2.02 18.72 -18.51
C VAL A 349 -1.48 20.02 -17.93
N PHE A 350 -1.24 21.04 -18.75
CA PHE A 350 -0.67 22.33 -18.34
C PHE A 350 -1.59 23.51 -18.70
N ASP A 351 -1.72 24.45 -17.78
CA ASP A 351 -2.20 25.79 -18.08
C ASP A 351 -1.03 26.56 -18.71
N ASN A 352 -1.03 26.66 -20.03
CA ASN A 352 0.06 27.27 -20.80
C ASN A 352 0.19 28.79 -20.59
N ASN A 353 -0.88 29.46 -20.10
CA ASN A 353 -0.83 30.89 -19.78
C ASN A 353 -0.17 31.15 -18.43
N LYS A 354 -0.27 30.22 -17.50
CA LYS A 354 0.28 30.32 -16.16
C LYS A 354 1.56 29.52 -15.98
N ASN A 355 1.93 28.70 -16.98
CA ASN A 355 3.02 27.73 -16.90
C ASN A 355 2.89 26.80 -15.68
N GLN A 356 1.68 26.30 -15.41
CA GLN A 356 1.35 25.49 -14.23
C GLN A 356 0.71 24.16 -14.62
N LEU A 357 0.97 23.15 -13.80
CA LEU A 357 0.26 21.87 -13.90
C LEU A 357 -1.23 22.08 -13.59
N GLN A 358 -2.09 21.54 -14.44
CA GLN A 358 -3.53 21.50 -14.22
C GLN A 358 -3.88 20.55 -13.05
N LYS A 359 -5.06 20.75 -12.48
CA LYS A 359 -5.59 19.93 -11.36
C LYS A 359 -6.71 18.99 -11.82
N GLY A 360 -7.00 18.00 -10.97
CA GLY A 360 -8.11 17.07 -11.15
C GLY A 360 -7.75 15.84 -11.97
N THR A 361 -8.77 15.05 -12.30
CA THR A 361 -8.59 13.73 -12.94
C THR A 361 -8.91 13.80 -14.43
N LEU A 362 -7.99 13.32 -15.26
CA LEU A 362 -8.21 13.09 -16.69
C LEU A 362 -8.68 11.65 -16.90
N GLN A 363 -9.70 11.47 -17.74
CA GLN A 363 -10.14 10.17 -18.22
C GLN A 363 -9.77 10.02 -19.70
N PHE A 364 -9.01 8.99 -19.99
CA PHE A 364 -8.61 8.58 -21.33
C PHE A 364 -9.39 7.33 -21.73
N LYS A 365 -9.87 7.29 -22.97
CA LYS A 365 -10.44 6.08 -23.57
C LYS A 365 -9.50 5.55 -24.67
N LYS A 366 -9.49 4.24 -24.88
CA LYS A 366 -8.64 3.58 -25.88
C LYS A 366 -8.90 4.09 -27.30
N ASN A 367 -10.08 4.64 -27.58
CA ASN A 367 -10.42 5.28 -28.85
C ASN A 367 -9.77 6.66 -29.06
N GLY A 368 -9.03 7.19 -28.08
CA GLY A 368 -8.35 8.49 -28.14
C GLY A 368 -9.10 9.65 -27.48
N SER A 369 -10.33 9.42 -26.97
CA SER A 369 -11.07 10.47 -26.26
C SER A 369 -10.40 10.80 -24.93
N VAL A 370 -10.28 12.10 -24.63
CA VAL A 370 -9.78 12.64 -23.35
C VAL A 370 -10.82 13.59 -22.77
N THR A 371 -11.14 13.41 -21.51
CA THR A 371 -12.09 14.27 -20.78
C THR A 371 -11.56 14.55 -19.36
N ARG A 372 -11.81 15.74 -18.84
CA ARG A 372 -11.58 16.07 -17.44
C ARG A 372 -12.82 15.66 -16.64
N LEU A 373 -12.62 14.88 -15.59
CA LEU A 373 -13.71 14.56 -14.66
C LEU A 373 -13.91 15.74 -13.69
N LYS A 374 -15.17 16.07 -13.46
CA LYS A 374 -15.59 17.09 -12.47
C LYS A 374 -15.50 16.55 -11.04
#